data_f9f13a2c733ac8e955ccc1caff209892
#
_entry.id   f9f13a2c733ac8e955ccc1caff209892
#
_cell.length_a   1.000
_cell.length_b   1.000
_cell.length_c   1.000
_cell.angle_alpha   90.00
_cell.angle_beta   90.00
_cell.angle_gamma   90.00
#
_symmetry.space_group_name_H-M   'P 1'
#
loop_
_entity.id
_entity.type
_entity.pdbx_description
1 polymer ?
#
loop_
_entity_poly.entity_id
_entity_poly.type
_entity_poly.pdbx_seq_one_letter_code
_entity_poly.pdbx_strand_id
1 'polypeptide(L)'
;MQTSKFHFLNFLVIALVTFLLAGFQTTFWFQLFGEFPAPLVWLNIILYLMLYRRPTEAILEIYFLGFLISAAYSAQPIGIIWLVFFILFSIVYSVKTRFFWPGPRYFFFASLATTALFHVVFILISQLLEPNPSGLLFLTRMAEIIFTGLISIPTFLVLEKWDRISADELANESATQPNTAEVE
;
A
#
# COMPACT_ATOMS: atom_id res chain seq x y z
N MET A 1 26.92 -1.27 5.34
CA MET A 1 26.14 -0.69 6.46
C MET A 1 25.31 0.53 6.06
N GLN A 2 25.69 1.34 5.08
CA GLN A 2 24.98 2.52 4.57
C GLN A 2 23.68 2.17 3.80
N THR A 3 23.70 1.15 2.98
CA THR A 3 22.50 0.68 2.22
C THR A 3 21.31 0.34 3.12
N SER A 4 21.57 -0.21 4.32
CA SER A 4 20.52 -0.54 5.30
C SER A 4 19.83 0.70 5.89
N LYS A 5 20.57 1.79 6.11
CA LYS A 5 20.01 3.05 6.63
C LYS A 5 19.09 3.73 5.63
N PHE A 6 19.46 3.66 4.35
CA PHE A 6 18.69 4.26 3.27
C PHE A 6 17.35 3.53 3.04
N HIS A 7 17.36 2.19 3.02
CA HIS A 7 16.13 1.40 2.97
C HIS A 7 15.20 1.70 4.14
N PHE A 8 15.76 1.87 5.33
CA PHE A 8 15.00 2.23 6.51
C PHE A 8 14.37 3.62 6.42
N LEU A 9 15.12 4.62 5.93
CA LEU A 9 14.60 5.98 5.73
C LEU A 9 13.48 6.02 4.67
N ASN A 10 13.67 5.34 3.54
CA ASN A 10 12.66 5.21 2.51
C ASN A 10 11.36 4.57 3.06
N PHE A 11 11.51 3.51 3.84
CA PHE A 11 10.38 2.89 4.53
C PHE A 11 9.65 3.85 5.48
N LEU A 12 10.39 4.63 6.30
CA LEU A 12 9.79 5.62 7.21
C LEU A 12 9.00 6.70 6.45
N VAL A 13 9.53 7.18 5.34
CA VAL A 13 8.83 8.18 4.50
C VAL A 13 7.55 7.59 3.91
N ILE A 14 7.59 6.39 3.35
CA ILE A 14 6.39 5.71 2.83
C ILE A 14 5.38 5.50 3.96
N ALA A 15 5.81 5.07 5.14
CA ALA A 15 4.96 4.87 6.30
C ALA A 15 4.28 6.18 6.74
N LEU A 16 5.06 7.27 6.84
CA LEU A 16 4.54 8.59 7.19
C LEU A 16 3.52 9.10 6.16
N VAL A 17 3.84 9.00 4.87
CA VAL A 17 2.93 9.40 3.78
C VAL A 17 1.65 8.57 3.81
N THR A 18 1.75 7.26 3.99
CA THR A 18 0.58 6.37 4.08
C THR A 18 -0.30 6.72 5.27
N PHE A 19 0.31 6.99 6.42
CA PHE A 19 -0.40 7.41 7.64
C PHE A 19 -1.13 8.73 7.45
N LEU A 20 -0.46 9.73 6.87
CA LEU A 20 -1.06 11.04 6.57
C LEU A 20 -2.21 10.93 5.56
N LEU A 21 -2.05 10.12 4.52
CA LEU A 21 -3.10 9.88 3.52
C LEU A 21 -4.29 9.12 4.10
N ALA A 22 -4.07 8.16 4.99
CA ALA A 22 -5.14 7.48 5.71
C ALA A 22 -5.89 8.45 6.62
N GLY A 23 -5.19 9.36 7.33
CA GLY A 23 -5.81 10.42 8.13
C GLY A 23 -6.58 11.43 7.28
N PHE A 24 -6.02 11.83 6.15
CA PHE A 24 -6.71 12.69 5.19
C PHE A 24 -8.03 12.04 4.71
N GLN A 25 -7.98 10.77 4.37
CA GLN A 25 -9.14 10.01 3.91
C GLN A 25 -10.24 9.96 4.97
N THR A 26 -9.90 9.69 6.22
CA THR A 26 -10.89 9.49 7.30
C THR A 26 -11.44 10.79 7.85
N THR A 27 -10.66 11.87 7.84
CA THR A 27 -11.03 13.13 8.48
C THR A 27 -11.40 14.19 7.44
N PHE A 28 -10.47 14.55 6.56
CA PHE A 28 -10.64 15.65 5.61
C PHE A 28 -11.64 15.34 4.51
N TRP A 29 -11.56 14.13 3.95
CA TRP A 29 -12.49 13.72 2.91
C TRP A 29 -13.94 13.76 3.39
N PHE A 30 -14.18 13.22 4.57
CA PHE A 30 -15.50 13.24 5.18
C PHE A 30 -16.02 14.68 5.44
N GLN A 31 -15.15 15.58 5.90
CA GLN A 31 -15.52 16.99 6.12
C GLN A 31 -15.83 17.75 4.82
N LEU A 32 -15.12 17.44 3.72
CA LEU A 32 -15.28 18.14 2.44
C LEU A 32 -16.43 17.57 1.61
N PHE A 33 -16.61 16.26 1.60
CA PHE A 33 -17.52 15.55 0.71
C PHE A 33 -18.66 14.82 1.43
N GLY A 34 -18.74 14.90 2.76
CA GLY A 34 -19.77 14.26 3.56
C GLY A 34 -19.74 12.73 3.43
N GLU A 35 -20.88 12.14 3.10
CA GLU A 35 -21.02 10.67 2.98
C GLU A 35 -20.45 10.09 1.67
N PHE A 36 -19.81 10.92 0.84
CA PHE A 36 -19.25 10.46 -0.43
C PHE A 36 -18.08 9.48 -0.20
N PRO A 37 -18.08 8.31 -0.84
CA PRO A 37 -17.08 7.28 -0.58
C PRO A 37 -15.66 7.78 -0.88
N ALA A 38 -14.75 7.57 0.07
CA ALA A 38 -13.36 7.99 -0.06
C ALA A 38 -12.52 6.94 -0.83
N PRO A 39 -11.62 7.37 -1.73
CA PRO A 39 -10.69 6.45 -2.37
C PRO A 39 -9.70 5.86 -1.36
N LEU A 40 -9.44 4.56 -1.44
CA LEU A 40 -8.50 3.86 -0.56
C LEU A 40 -7.03 4.07 -1.04
N VAL A 41 -6.52 5.30 -0.92
CA VAL A 41 -5.18 5.66 -1.41
C VAL A 41 -4.09 4.84 -0.72
N TRP A 42 -4.23 4.58 0.57
CA TRP A 42 -3.31 3.74 1.32
C TRP A 42 -3.25 2.29 0.78
N LEU A 43 -4.36 1.77 0.23
CA LEU A 43 -4.38 0.45 -0.38
C LEU A 43 -3.58 0.41 -1.69
N ASN A 44 -3.58 1.51 -2.46
CA ASN A 44 -2.71 1.66 -3.63
C ASN A 44 -1.23 1.64 -3.27
N ILE A 45 -0.85 2.26 -2.14
CA ILE A 45 0.54 2.20 -1.65
C ILE A 45 0.91 0.75 -1.26
N ILE A 46 0.04 0.07 -0.52
CA ILE A 46 0.23 -1.34 -0.17
C ILE A 46 0.35 -2.21 -1.42
N LEU A 47 -0.52 -2.01 -2.42
CA LEU A 47 -0.44 -2.72 -3.69
C LEU A 47 0.89 -2.47 -4.41
N TYR A 48 1.38 -1.22 -4.40
CA TYR A 48 2.67 -0.87 -4.98
C TYR A 48 3.80 -1.66 -4.32
N LEU A 49 3.83 -1.72 -2.98
CA LEU A 49 4.81 -2.50 -2.23
C LEU A 49 4.74 -3.99 -2.60
N MET A 50 3.53 -4.56 -2.70
CA MET A 50 3.33 -5.96 -3.12
C MET A 50 3.89 -6.25 -4.51
N LEU A 51 3.73 -5.30 -5.45
CA LEU A 51 4.12 -5.50 -6.86
C LEU A 51 5.59 -5.20 -7.11
N TYR A 52 6.18 -4.19 -6.46
CA TYR A 52 7.49 -3.64 -6.84
C TYR A 52 8.60 -3.92 -5.82
N ARG A 53 8.27 -4.32 -4.59
CA ARG A 53 9.27 -4.71 -3.56
C ARG A 53 9.53 -6.21 -3.55
N ARG A 54 10.62 -6.59 -2.87
CA ARG A 54 10.92 -8.00 -2.60
C ARG A 54 9.89 -8.57 -1.61
N PRO A 55 9.50 -9.85 -1.73
CA PRO A 55 8.44 -10.41 -0.90
C PRO A 55 8.66 -10.26 0.61
N THR A 56 9.89 -10.47 1.08
CA THR A 56 10.25 -10.38 2.50
C THR A 56 10.16 -8.95 3.03
N GLU A 57 10.61 -7.97 2.26
CA GLU A 57 10.50 -6.54 2.59
C GLU A 57 9.03 -6.10 2.55
N ALA A 58 8.32 -6.44 1.48
CA ALA A 58 6.92 -6.09 1.30
C ALA A 58 6.03 -6.60 2.43
N ILE A 59 6.22 -7.85 2.89
CA ILE A 59 5.45 -8.41 4.01
C ILE A 59 5.66 -7.56 5.27
N LEU A 60 6.89 -7.26 5.63
CA LEU A 60 7.20 -6.48 6.85
C LEU A 60 6.60 -5.08 6.78
N GLU A 61 6.78 -4.40 5.63
CA GLU A 61 6.24 -3.07 5.38
C GLU A 61 4.71 -3.04 5.45
N ILE A 62 4.04 -4.00 4.81
CA ILE A 62 2.58 -4.11 4.76
C ILE A 62 1.99 -4.36 6.15
N TYR A 63 2.60 -5.27 6.93
CA TYR A 63 2.13 -5.51 8.29
C TYR A 63 2.32 -4.31 9.20
N PHE A 64 3.43 -3.60 9.07
CA PHE A 64 3.66 -2.37 9.82
C PHE A 64 2.67 -1.26 9.43
N LEU A 65 2.44 -1.06 8.12
CA LEU A 65 1.44 -0.10 7.63
C LEU A 65 0.04 -0.49 8.08
N GLY A 66 -0.31 -1.76 8.00
CA GLY A 66 -1.58 -2.28 8.51
C GLY A 66 -1.78 -2.03 10.00
N PHE A 67 -0.71 -2.18 10.80
CA PHE A 67 -0.73 -1.82 12.21
C PHE A 67 -0.99 -0.33 12.41
N LEU A 68 -0.26 0.54 11.71
CA LEU A 68 -0.43 2.00 11.82
C LEU A 68 -1.86 2.44 11.44
N ILE A 69 -2.37 1.95 10.31
CA ILE A 69 -3.70 2.28 9.81
C ILE A 69 -4.77 1.78 10.79
N SER A 70 -4.66 0.54 11.25
CA SER A 70 -5.61 -0.06 12.17
C SER A 70 -5.60 0.62 13.54
N ALA A 71 -4.41 0.93 14.07
CA ALA A 71 -4.28 1.57 15.38
C ALA A 71 -4.79 3.01 15.39
N ALA A 72 -4.65 3.74 14.28
CA ALA A 72 -4.98 5.16 14.23
C ALA A 72 -6.40 5.45 13.69
N TYR A 73 -6.91 4.64 12.76
CA TYR A 73 -8.09 4.99 11.97
C TYR A 73 -9.14 3.89 11.86
N SER A 74 -8.91 2.70 12.40
CA SER A 74 -9.86 1.60 12.32
C SER A 74 -10.49 1.31 13.68
N ALA A 75 -11.82 1.23 13.72
CA ALA A 75 -12.55 0.72 14.87
C ALA A 75 -12.52 -0.81 14.97
N GLN A 76 -11.85 -1.48 14.03
CA GLN A 76 -11.91 -2.92 13.91
C GLN A 76 -10.68 -3.60 14.55
N PRO A 77 -10.82 -4.86 14.99
CA PRO A 77 -9.72 -5.60 15.57
C PRO A 77 -8.54 -5.73 14.59
N ILE A 78 -7.33 -5.39 15.04
CA ILE A 78 -6.09 -5.45 14.26
C ILE A 78 -5.89 -6.82 13.58
N GLY A 79 -6.27 -7.90 14.24
CA GLY A 79 -6.14 -9.27 13.71
C GLY A 79 -6.92 -9.49 12.42
N ILE A 80 -8.09 -8.86 12.26
CA ILE A 80 -8.90 -8.95 11.03
C ILE A 80 -8.19 -8.27 9.87
N ILE A 81 -7.65 -7.07 10.07
CA ILE A 81 -6.92 -6.33 9.04
C ILE A 81 -5.67 -7.10 8.60
N TRP A 82 -4.93 -7.68 9.54
CA TRP A 82 -3.75 -8.49 9.22
C TRP A 82 -4.10 -9.76 8.44
N LEU A 83 -5.19 -10.42 8.79
CA LEU A 83 -5.66 -11.61 8.07
C LEU A 83 -6.07 -11.25 6.64
N VAL A 84 -6.79 -10.13 6.45
CA VAL A 84 -7.13 -9.59 5.14
C VAL A 84 -5.88 -9.32 4.31
N PHE A 85 -4.89 -8.63 4.88
CA PHE A 85 -3.65 -8.32 4.17
C PHE A 85 -2.83 -9.57 3.83
N PHE A 86 -2.80 -10.56 4.71
CA PHE A 86 -2.16 -11.83 4.41
C PHE A 86 -2.78 -12.53 3.20
N ILE A 87 -4.10 -12.59 3.15
CA ILE A 87 -4.84 -13.20 2.02
C ILE A 87 -4.60 -12.39 0.75
N LEU A 88 -4.73 -11.07 0.82
CA LEU A 88 -4.45 -10.18 -0.32
C LEU A 88 -3.04 -10.35 -0.85
N PHE A 89 -2.03 -10.32 0.04
CA PHE A 89 -0.65 -10.51 -0.34
C PHE A 89 -0.45 -11.85 -1.06
N SER A 90 -1.00 -12.93 -0.52
CA SER A 90 -0.87 -14.28 -1.10
C SER A 90 -1.47 -14.36 -2.50
N ILE A 91 -2.65 -13.76 -2.71
CA ILE A 91 -3.33 -13.74 -4.01
C ILE A 91 -2.58 -12.85 -4.99
N VAL A 92 -2.27 -11.60 -4.61
CA VAL A 92 -1.56 -10.64 -5.48
C VAL A 92 -0.19 -11.19 -5.87
N TYR A 93 0.55 -11.78 -4.93
CA TYR A 93 1.85 -12.38 -5.21
C TYR A 93 1.74 -13.56 -6.18
N SER A 94 0.74 -14.41 -6.03
CA SER A 94 0.49 -15.54 -6.94
C SER A 94 0.15 -15.06 -8.36
N VAL A 95 -0.60 -13.98 -8.48
CA VAL A 95 -0.92 -13.36 -9.79
C VAL A 95 0.31 -12.67 -10.38
N LYS A 96 1.07 -11.93 -9.56
CA LYS A 96 2.31 -11.26 -9.98
C LYS A 96 3.29 -12.22 -10.64
N THR A 97 3.49 -13.42 -10.10
CA THR A 97 4.43 -14.38 -10.66
C THR A 97 4.05 -14.89 -12.06
N ARG A 98 2.80 -14.72 -12.47
CA ARG A 98 2.28 -15.20 -13.76
C ARG A 98 2.00 -14.09 -14.78
N PHE A 99 1.52 -12.93 -14.31
CA PHE A 99 0.92 -11.89 -15.16
C PHE A 99 1.44 -10.48 -14.87
N PHE A 100 2.66 -10.35 -14.35
CA PHE A 100 3.20 -9.03 -14.04
C PHE A 100 3.63 -8.28 -15.32
N TRP A 101 3.01 -7.12 -15.53
CA TRP A 101 3.38 -6.18 -16.60
C TRP A 101 3.62 -4.79 -15.98
N PRO A 102 4.86 -4.30 -15.88
CA PRO A 102 5.14 -3.02 -15.24
C PRO A 102 4.54 -1.86 -16.02
N GLY A 103 3.90 -0.94 -15.28
CA GLY A 103 3.41 0.30 -15.86
C GLY A 103 2.07 0.79 -15.27
N PRO A 104 1.71 2.06 -15.53
CA PRO A 104 0.54 2.69 -14.91
C PRO A 104 -0.79 2.05 -15.32
N ARG A 105 -0.90 1.54 -16.55
CA ARG A 105 -2.11 0.84 -17.01
C ARG A 105 -2.35 -0.46 -16.26
N TYR A 106 -1.30 -1.26 -16.10
CA TYR A 106 -1.39 -2.49 -15.33
C TYR A 106 -1.73 -2.18 -13.85
N PHE A 107 -1.08 -1.16 -13.28
CA PHE A 107 -1.32 -0.74 -11.91
C PHE A 107 -2.77 -0.28 -11.69
N PHE A 108 -3.37 0.41 -12.66
CA PHE A 108 -4.79 0.80 -12.62
C PHE A 108 -5.71 -0.43 -12.52
N PHE A 109 -5.56 -1.41 -13.41
CA PHE A 109 -6.39 -2.63 -13.37
C PHE A 109 -6.10 -3.48 -12.12
N ALA A 110 -4.85 -3.58 -11.72
CA ALA A 110 -4.46 -4.26 -10.49
C ALA A 110 -5.08 -3.57 -9.25
N SER A 111 -5.13 -2.24 -9.22
CA SER A 111 -5.79 -1.47 -8.17
C SER A 111 -7.28 -1.75 -8.08
N LEU A 112 -8.00 -1.72 -9.21
CA LEU A 112 -9.43 -2.07 -9.25
C LEU A 112 -9.67 -3.48 -8.70
N ALA A 113 -8.90 -4.46 -9.21
CA ALA A 113 -9.04 -5.85 -8.81
C ALA A 113 -8.69 -6.07 -7.32
N THR A 114 -7.60 -5.44 -6.84
CA THR A 114 -7.18 -5.56 -5.44
C THR A 114 -8.16 -4.88 -4.49
N THR A 115 -8.72 -3.74 -4.86
CA THR A 115 -9.73 -3.05 -4.04
C THR A 115 -11.03 -3.86 -3.97
N ALA A 116 -11.47 -4.42 -5.10
CA ALA A 116 -12.61 -5.32 -5.11
C ALA A 116 -12.37 -6.56 -4.24
N LEU A 117 -11.20 -7.18 -4.37
CA LEU A 117 -10.79 -8.33 -3.58
C LEU A 117 -10.70 -7.98 -2.08
N PHE A 118 -10.16 -6.81 -1.74
CA PHE A 118 -10.12 -6.31 -0.36
C PHE A 118 -11.52 -6.27 0.25
N HIS A 119 -12.49 -5.69 -0.44
CA HIS A 119 -13.86 -5.63 0.07
C HIS A 119 -14.50 -7.01 0.23
N VAL A 120 -14.31 -7.90 -0.75
CA VAL A 120 -14.84 -9.26 -0.68
C VAL A 120 -14.24 -10.03 0.51
N VAL A 121 -12.91 -10.05 0.61
CA VAL A 121 -12.20 -10.74 1.70
C VAL A 121 -12.55 -10.14 3.05
N PHE A 122 -12.57 -8.81 3.14
CA PHE A 122 -12.92 -8.10 4.37
C PHE A 122 -14.34 -8.44 4.85
N ILE A 123 -15.33 -8.39 3.95
CA ILE A 123 -16.73 -8.73 4.28
C ILE A 123 -16.82 -10.19 4.73
N LEU A 124 -16.19 -11.12 4.01
CA LEU A 124 -16.22 -12.53 4.38
C LEU A 124 -15.62 -12.80 5.77
N ILE A 125 -14.47 -12.18 6.06
CA ILE A 125 -13.81 -12.33 7.37
C ILE A 125 -14.63 -11.67 8.47
N SER A 126 -15.15 -10.46 8.23
CA SER A 126 -16.02 -9.76 9.17
C SER A 126 -17.27 -10.59 9.49
N GLN A 127 -17.92 -11.19 8.49
CA GLN A 127 -19.08 -12.07 8.68
C GLN A 127 -18.76 -13.32 9.51
N LEU A 128 -17.54 -13.82 9.44
CA LEU A 128 -17.13 -15.03 10.16
C LEU A 128 -16.66 -14.75 11.59
N LEU A 129 -16.03 -13.61 11.84
CA LEU A 129 -15.31 -13.34 13.08
C LEU A 129 -15.93 -12.22 13.95
N GLU A 130 -16.76 -11.36 13.37
CA GLU A 130 -17.33 -10.24 14.13
C GLU A 130 -18.77 -10.52 14.57
N PRO A 131 -19.13 -10.20 15.83
CA PRO A 131 -20.51 -10.32 16.29
C PRO A 131 -21.46 -9.32 15.60
N ASN A 132 -20.93 -8.16 15.13
CA ASN A 132 -21.66 -7.16 14.36
C ASN A 132 -20.93 -6.93 13.02
N PRO A 133 -21.16 -7.79 12.02
CA PRO A 133 -20.41 -7.74 10.78
C PRO A 133 -20.71 -6.51 9.94
N SER A 134 -19.71 -6.09 9.16
CA SER A 134 -19.82 -4.97 8.23
C SER A 134 -20.92 -5.19 7.20
N GLY A 135 -21.77 -4.18 7.00
CA GLY A 135 -22.84 -4.23 6.00
C GLY A 135 -22.34 -4.26 4.56
N LEU A 136 -23.19 -4.79 3.67
CA LEU A 136 -22.90 -4.95 2.24
C LEU A 136 -22.96 -3.66 1.40
N LEU A 137 -23.12 -2.52 1.92
CA LEU A 137 -23.20 -1.19 1.25
C LEU A 137 -22.69 -1.18 -0.20
N PHE A 138 -23.35 -1.92 -1.09
CA PHE A 138 -22.85 -2.28 -2.42
C PHE A 138 -22.45 -1.05 -3.27
N LEU A 139 -23.32 -0.04 -3.32
CA LEU A 139 -23.06 1.18 -4.11
C LEU A 139 -21.85 1.95 -3.57
N THR A 140 -21.71 2.05 -2.26
CA THR A 140 -20.56 2.71 -1.63
C THR A 140 -19.27 1.98 -1.97
N ARG A 141 -19.26 0.64 -1.89
CA ARG A 141 -18.08 -0.18 -2.22
C ARG A 141 -17.71 -0.09 -3.71
N MET A 142 -18.69 -0.08 -4.60
CA MET A 142 -18.46 0.12 -6.03
C MET A 142 -17.84 1.49 -6.32
N ALA A 143 -18.33 2.55 -5.69
CA ALA A 143 -17.76 3.88 -5.82
C ALA A 143 -16.31 3.94 -5.26
N GLU A 144 -16.05 3.34 -4.09
CA GLU A 144 -14.69 3.24 -3.54
C GLU A 144 -13.72 2.54 -4.50
N ILE A 145 -14.14 1.45 -5.15
CA ILE A 145 -13.33 0.72 -6.14
C ILE A 145 -12.99 1.65 -7.32
N ILE A 146 -13.98 2.33 -7.88
CA ILE A 146 -13.78 3.20 -9.05
C ILE A 146 -12.85 4.36 -8.70
N PHE A 147 -13.09 5.07 -7.58
CA PHE A 147 -12.27 6.20 -7.16
C PHE A 147 -10.84 5.78 -6.78
N THR A 148 -10.68 4.62 -6.13
CA THR A 148 -9.36 4.08 -5.82
C THR A 148 -8.59 3.75 -7.10
N GLY A 149 -9.27 3.17 -8.11
CA GLY A 149 -8.69 2.94 -9.42
C GLY A 149 -8.26 4.23 -10.11
N LEU A 150 -9.12 5.26 -10.16
CA LEU A 150 -8.78 6.54 -10.78
C LEU A 150 -7.56 7.21 -10.12
N ILE A 151 -7.49 7.20 -8.79
CA ILE A 151 -6.37 7.76 -8.04
C ILE A 151 -5.11 6.87 -8.12
N SER A 152 -5.22 5.62 -8.53
CA SER A 152 -4.06 4.72 -8.62
C SER A 152 -3.00 5.20 -9.61
N ILE A 153 -3.39 5.84 -10.72
CA ILE A 153 -2.46 6.34 -11.74
C ILE A 153 -1.53 7.42 -11.17
N PRO A 154 -2.03 8.54 -10.60
CA PRO A 154 -1.15 9.53 -9.99
C PRO A 154 -0.36 8.95 -8.80
N THR A 155 -0.95 8.07 -7.99
CA THR A 155 -0.24 7.40 -6.89
C THR A 155 0.95 6.59 -7.43
N PHE A 156 0.75 5.81 -8.48
CA PHE A 156 1.82 5.07 -9.14
C PHE A 156 2.96 5.98 -9.62
N LEU A 157 2.63 7.05 -10.33
CA LEU A 157 3.63 7.98 -10.87
C LEU A 157 4.46 8.66 -9.76
N VAL A 158 3.83 9.01 -8.65
CA VAL A 158 4.52 9.58 -7.49
C VAL A 158 5.47 8.55 -6.85
N LEU A 159 5.00 7.34 -6.62
CA LEU A 159 5.82 6.28 -6.01
C LEU A 159 6.96 5.83 -6.93
N GLU A 160 6.72 5.68 -8.23
CA GLU A 160 7.77 5.37 -9.21
C GLU A 160 8.83 6.47 -9.26
N LYS A 161 8.42 7.74 -9.27
CA LYS A 161 9.35 8.86 -9.23
C LYS A 161 10.17 8.88 -7.94
N TRP A 162 9.53 8.60 -6.81
CA TRP A 162 10.20 8.49 -5.52
C TRP A 162 11.26 7.38 -5.51
N ASP A 163 10.91 6.20 -6.01
CA ASP A 163 11.85 5.07 -6.09
C ASP A 163 13.04 5.37 -7.02
N ARG A 164 12.84 6.09 -8.11
CA ARG A 164 13.93 6.52 -9.01
C ARG A 164 14.88 7.48 -8.31
N ILE A 165 14.37 8.52 -7.64
CA ILE A 165 15.18 9.48 -6.89
C ILE A 165 16.00 8.74 -5.83
N SER A 166 15.38 7.83 -5.11
CA SER A 166 16.01 7.02 -4.09
C SER A 166 17.12 6.11 -4.64
N ALA A 167 16.96 5.57 -5.84
CA ALA A 167 17.97 4.75 -6.50
C ALA A 167 19.17 5.59 -6.99
N ASP A 168 18.90 6.77 -7.54
CA ASP A 168 19.95 7.68 -8.03
C ASP A 168 20.83 8.22 -6.89
N GLU A 169 20.26 8.52 -5.73
CA GLU A 169 21.00 8.91 -4.52
C GLU A 169 21.95 7.80 -4.08
N LEU A 170 21.48 6.54 -4.05
CA LEU A 170 22.32 5.39 -3.70
C LEU A 170 23.49 5.18 -4.69
N ALA A 171 23.23 5.38 -5.98
CA ALA A 171 24.26 5.26 -7.02
C ALA A 171 25.33 6.36 -6.86
N ASN A 172 24.92 7.60 -6.59
CA ASN A 172 25.83 8.71 -6.36
C ASN A 172 26.68 8.54 -5.10
N GLU A 173 26.09 8.08 -3.98
CA GLU A 173 26.85 7.79 -2.75
C GLU A 173 27.88 6.70 -2.96
N SER A 174 27.55 5.64 -3.70
CA SER A 174 28.49 4.55 -4.01
C SER A 174 29.64 5.00 -4.91
N ALA A 175 29.40 5.96 -5.81
CA ALA A 175 30.42 6.52 -6.68
C ALA A 175 31.37 7.51 -5.97
N THR A 176 30.92 8.12 -4.89
CA THR A 176 31.69 9.13 -4.13
C THR A 176 32.57 8.50 -3.04
N GLN A 177 32.43 7.22 -2.72
CA GLN A 177 33.33 6.54 -1.79
C GLN A 177 34.65 6.23 -2.47
N PRO A 178 35.79 6.87 -2.06
CA PRO A 178 37.10 6.52 -2.55
C PRO A 178 37.40 5.05 -2.27
N ASN A 179 37.93 4.37 -3.27
CA ASN A 179 38.35 2.97 -3.20
C ASN A 179 39.47 2.85 -2.15
N THR A 180 39.13 2.65 -0.89
CA THR A 180 40.07 2.46 0.23
C THR A 180 40.84 1.14 0.15
N ALA A 181 40.74 0.40 -0.98
CA ALA A 181 41.44 -0.86 -1.22
C ALA A 181 42.82 -0.72 -1.88
N GLU A 182 43.30 0.51 -2.13
CA GLU A 182 44.63 0.70 -2.76
C GLU A 182 45.73 1.18 -1.78
N VAL A 183 45.53 1.03 -0.47
CA VAL A 183 46.59 1.36 0.50
C VAL A 183 46.79 0.17 1.45
N GLU A 184 47.33 -0.94 0.93
CA GLU A 184 48.09 -1.95 1.67
C GLU A 184 49.22 -2.54 0.80
#